data_b00c5d1d893a287eab1fe5a71d876f1d
#
_entry.id   b00c5d1d893a287eab1fe5a71d876f1d
#
_cell.length_a   1.000
_cell.length_b   1.000
_cell.length_c   1.000
_cell.angle_alpha   90.00
_cell.angle_beta   90.00
_cell.angle_gamma   90.00
#
_symmetry.space_group_name_H-M   'P 1'
#
loop_
_entity.id
_entity.type
_entity.pdbx_description
1 polymer ?
#
loop_
_entity_poly.entity_id
_entity_poly.type
_entity_poly.pdbx_seq_one_letter_code
_entity_poly.pdbx_strand_id
1 'polypeptide(L)'
;MKNITGIGGFFFRSKDPAVLKDWYINILGIDIQEMVWQQQAGPTVFEPFKQDTDHFSADKQWMLNFRVTDLKTLIQDLQHKGVAVEQKEEWDSMPEYGTFARVQDPEGNPIELWEPAKE
;
A
#
# COMPACT_ATOMS: atom_id res chain seq x y z
N MET A 1 -6.30 4.19 30.02
CA MET A 1 -5.43 3.06 29.68
C MET A 1 -5.57 2.74 28.20
N LYS A 2 -4.45 2.51 27.52
CA LYS A 2 -4.45 2.22 26.10
C LYS A 2 -4.16 0.74 25.88
N ASN A 3 -5.20 -0.04 25.65
CA ASN A 3 -5.08 -1.48 25.49
C ASN A 3 -4.92 -1.90 24.02
N ILE A 4 -5.35 -1.05 23.05
CA ILE A 4 -5.19 -1.34 21.63
C ILE A 4 -3.81 -0.85 21.21
N THR A 5 -2.96 -1.75 20.74
CA THR A 5 -1.54 -1.48 20.50
C THR A 5 -1.19 -1.33 19.03
N GLY A 6 -2.11 -1.68 18.15
CA GLY A 6 -1.87 -1.56 16.71
C GLY A 6 -2.89 -2.35 15.92
N ILE A 7 -2.70 -2.38 14.62
CA ILE A 7 -3.54 -3.16 13.71
C ILE A 7 -3.04 -4.59 13.73
N GLY A 8 -3.90 -5.54 14.13
CA GLY A 8 -3.54 -6.94 14.22
C GLY A 8 -3.68 -7.70 12.90
N GLY A 9 -4.48 -7.19 11.97
CA GLY A 9 -4.68 -7.81 10.69
C GLY A 9 -5.50 -6.94 9.77
N PHE A 10 -5.49 -7.29 8.50
CA PHE A 10 -6.30 -6.63 7.49
C PHE A 10 -6.94 -7.71 6.62
N PHE A 11 -8.25 -7.73 6.57
CA PHE A 11 -9.02 -8.77 5.89
C PHE A 11 -9.88 -8.16 4.80
N PHE A 12 -9.86 -8.76 3.63
CA PHE A 12 -10.64 -8.26 2.50
C PHE A 12 -11.09 -9.42 1.61
N ARG A 13 -12.13 -9.16 0.84
CA ARG A 13 -12.71 -10.18 -0.02
C ARG A 13 -11.90 -10.32 -1.30
N SER A 14 -11.78 -11.54 -1.80
CA SER A 14 -11.04 -11.85 -3.02
C SER A 14 -11.80 -12.91 -3.80
N LYS A 15 -11.78 -12.79 -5.12
CA LYS A 15 -12.34 -13.81 -6.02
C LYS A 15 -11.50 -15.07 -6.01
N ASP A 16 -10.18 -14.92 -5.84
CA ASP A 16 -9.24 -16.04 -5.79
C ASP A 16 -8.14 -15.70 -4.79
N PRO A 17 -8.35 -16.01 -3.50
CA PRO A 17 -7.40 -15.61 -2.46
C PRO A 17 -5.99 -16.15 -2.65
N ALA A 18 -5.84 -17.36 -3.17
CA ALA A 18 -4.50 -17.95 -3.35
C ALA A 18 -3.71 -17.18 -4.41
N VAL A 19 -4.32 -16.90 -5.54
CA VAL A 19 -3.68 -16.14 -6.62
C VAL A 19 -3.38 -14.72 -6.16
N LEU A 20 -4.30 -14.08 -5.48
CA LEU A 20 -4.11 -12.72 -5.00
C LEU A 20 -2.98 -12.64 -3.99
N LYS A 21 -2.94 -13.57 -3.04
CA LYS A 21 -1.87 -13.61 -2.02
C LYS A 21 -0.51 -13.81 -2.69
N ASP A 22 -0.42 -14.69 -3.68
CA ASP A 22 0.82 -14.91 -4.41
C ASP A 22 1.31 -13.63 -5.08
N TRP A 23 0.41 -12.80 -5.60
CA TRP A 23 0.78 -11.53 -6.19
C TRP A 23 1.43 -10.59 -5.15
N TYR A 24 0.82 -10.48 -3.97
CA TYR A 24 1.39 -9.64 -2.90
C TYR A 24 2.76 -10.15 -2.45
N ILE A 25 2.95 -11.46 -2.40
CA ILE A 25 4.23 -12.04 -1.99
C ILE A 25 5.27 -11.90 -3.10
N ASN A 26 4.93 -12.29 -4.33
CA ASN A 26 5.93 -12.44 -5.39
C ASN A 26 6.15 -11.16 -6.19
N ILE A 27 5.13 -10.32 -6.34
CA ILE A 27 5.24 -9.07 -7.11
C ILE A 27 5.62 -7.91 -6.20
N LEU A 28 4.91 -7.72 -5.09
CA LEU A 28 5.24 -6.65 -4.15
C LEU A 28 6.35 -7.02 -3.18
N GLY A 29 6.67 -8.30 -3.04
CA GLY A 29 7.75 -8.72 -2.17
C GLY A 29 7.43 -8.71 -0.69
N ILE A 30 6.15 -8.84 -0.33
CA ILE A 30 5.75 -8.86 1.08
C ILE A 30 6.06 -10.24 1.66
N ASP A 31 6.81 -10.26 2.77
CA ASP A 31 7.26 -11.50 3.40
C ASP A 31 6.17 -12.08 4.31
N ILE A 32 5.11 -12.58 3.68
CA ILE A 32 4.02 -13.24 4.39
C ILE A 32 4.37 -14.71 4.57
N GLN A 33 4.46 -15.16 5.83
CA GLN A 33 4.72 -16.55 6.19
C GLN A 33 3.41 -17.18 6.62
N GLU A 34 2.90 -18.12 5.82
CA GLU A 34 1.57 -18.70 5.98
C GLU A 34 0.51 -17.61 5.91
N MET A 35 0.10 -17.01 7.01
CA MET A 35 -0.86 -15.91 7.02
C MET A 35 -0.37 -14.72 7.85
N VAL A 36 0.91 -14.72 8.24
CA VAL A 36 1.45 -13.68 9.13
C VAL A 36 2.57 -12.92 8.47
N TRP A 37 2.52 -11.62 8.57
CA TRP A 37 3.58 -10.70 8.14
C TRP A 37 4.13 -9.98 9.36
N GLN A 38 5.42 -10.24 9.66
CA GLN A 38 6.12 -9.53 10.73
C GLN A 38 6.62 -8.21 10.18
N GLN A 39 5.82 -7.17 10.35
CA GLN A 39 6.12 -5.85 9.82
C GLN A 39 7.24 -5.18 10.60
N GLN A 40 7.97 -4.29 9.94
CA GLN A 40 8.88 -3.40 10.65
C GLN A 40 8.07 -2.38 11.46
N ALA A 41 8.58 -2.03 12.63
CA ALA A 41 7.98 -0.99 13.45
C ALA A 41 8.08 0.36 12.72
N GLY A 42 7.07 1.19 12.89
CA GLY A 42 7.05 2.51 12.27
C GLY A 42 5.68 3.16 12.36
N PRO A 43 5.58 4.40 11.88
CA PRO A 43 4.30 5.11 11.92
C PRO A 43 3.28 4.46 10.98
N THR A 44 2.04 4.40 11.45
CA THR A 44 0.90 3.96 10.64
C THR A 44 -0.10 5.10 10.61
N VAL A 45 -0.42 5.58 9.42
CA VAL A 45 -1.47 6.57 9.25
C VAL A 45 -2.81 5.87 9.36
N PHE A 46 -3.67 6.38 10.22
CA PHE A 46 -5.02 5.88 10.40
C PHE A 46 -5.96 7.06 10.28
N GLU A 47 -6.53 7.25 9.08
CA GLU A 47 -7.25 8.49 8.77
C GLU A 47 -8.51 8.18 7.95
N PRO A 48 -9.70 8.44 8.51
CA PRO A 48 -10.91 8.36 7.70
C PRO A 48 -10.95 9.52 6.72
N PHE A 49 -11.16 9.22 5.46
CA PHE A 49 -11.37 10.23 4.43
C PHE A 49 -12.84 10.59 4.36
N LYS A 50 -13.14 11.74 3.77
CA LYS A 50 -14.53 12.14 3.52
C LYS A 50 -15.20 11.12 2.61
N GLN A 51 -16.49 10.88 2.83
CA GLN A 51 -17.25 9.90 2.05
C GLN A 51 -17.17 10.15 0.55
N ASP A 52 -17.07 11.41 0.13
CA ASP A 52 -17.04 11.82 -1.27
C ASP A 52 -15.63 12.11 -1.78
N THR A 53 -14.60 11.62 -1.10
CA THR A 53 -13.22 11.83 -1.56
C THR A 53 -13.01 11.29 -2.97
N ASP A 54 -12.18 11.99 -3.75
CA ASP A 54 -11.73 11.51 -5.05
C ASP A 54 -10.31 10.91 -5.00
N HIS A 55 -9.77 10.73 -3.82
CA HIS A 55 -8.40 10.23 -3.66
C HIS A 55 -8.24 8.79 -4.15
N PHE A 56 -9.30 7.99 -4.03
CA PHE A 56 -9.35 6.65 -4.63
C PHE A 56 -10.77 6.38 -5.13
N SER A 57 -10.91 5.33 -5.93
CA SER A 57 -12.13 5.02 -6.66
C SER A 57 -13.36 4.93 -5.74
N ALA A 58 -14.47 5.55 -6.16
CA ALA A 58 -15.70 5.63 -5.35
C ALA A 58 -16.33 4.26 -5.05
N ASP A 59 -16.01 3.23 -5.86
CA ASP A 59 -16.51 1.87 -5.62
C ASP A 59 -15.68 1.08 -4.61
N LYS A 60 -14.64 1.72 -4.04
CA LYS A 60 -13.79 1.09 -3.03
C LYS A 60 -14.01 1.76 -1.68
N GLN A 61 -14.18 0.93 -0.65
CA GLN A 61 -14.38 1.42 0.71
C GLN A 61 -13.06 1.86 1.36
N TRP A 62 -11.93 1.32 0.90
CA TRP A 62 -10.63 1.52 1.53
C TRP A 62 -9.53 1.57 0.48
N MET A 63 -8.39 2.11 0.89
CA MET A 63 -7.17 2.01 0.12
C MET A 63 -6.04 1.62 1.08
N LEU A 64 -5.31 0.58 0.72
CA LEU A 64 -4.18 0.10 1.51
C LEU A 64 -2.94 0.92 1.15
N ASN A 65 -2.17 1.31 2.17
CA ASN A 65 -0.92 2.02 1.99
C ASN A 65 0.21 1.19 2.59
N PHE A 66 1.27 0.97 1.83
CA PHE A 66 2.47 0.31 2.33
C PHE A 66 3.61 1.31 2.47
N ARG A 67 4.29 1.30 3.62
CA ARG A 67 5.55 2.02 3.77
C ARG A 67 6.62 1.30 2.96
N VAL A 68 7.46 2.07 2.28
CA VAL A 68 8.46 1.56 1.36
C VAL A 68 9.80 2.22 1.67
N THR A 69 10.88 1.46 1.54
CA THR A 69 12.22 2.01 1.45
C THR A 69 12.64 2.00 -0.01
N ASP A 70 13.32 3.06 -0.47
CA ASP A 70 13.78 3.20 -1.85
C ASP A 70 12.66 2.98 -2.88
N LEU A 71 11.68 3.86 -2.84
CA LEU A 71 10.50 3.78 -3.71
C LEU A 71 10.89 3.77 -5.20
N LYS A 72 11.91 4.54 -5.57
CA LYS A 72 12.35 4.62 -6.97
C LYS A 72 12.75 3.24 -7.51
N THR A 73 13.52 2.49 -6.74
CA THR A 73 13.94 1.14 -7.14
C THR A 73 12.76 0.18 -7.20
N LEU A 74 11.85 0.27 -6.24
CA LEU A 74 10.64 -0.56 -6.26
C LEU A 74 9.80 -0.28 -7.51
N ILE A 75 9.63 1.00 -7.87
CA ILE A 75 8.87 1.36 -9.08
C ILE A 75 9.51 0.73 -10.32
N GLN A 76 10.84 0.80 -10.45
CA GLN A 76 11.54 0.20 -11.58
C GLN A 76 11.32 -1.31 -11.63
N ASP A 77 11.41 -1.98 -10.48
CA ASP A 77 11.19 -3.41 -10.38
C ASP A 77 9.76 -3.79 -10.78
N LEU A 78 8.77 -3.05 -10.30
CA LEU A 78 7.38 -3.31 -10.63
C LEU A 78 7.10 -3.11 -12.12
N GLN A 79 7.65 -2.05 -12.72
CA GLN A 79 7.50 -1.81 -14.15
C GLN A 79 8.15 -2.92 -14.97
N HIS A 80 9.29 -3.44 -14.54
CA HIS A 80 9.95 -4.58 -15.16
C HIS A 80 9.08 -5.85 -15.11
N LYS A 81 8.31 -6.00 -14.05
CA LYS A 81 7.37 -7.11 -13.89
C LYS A 81 6.03 -6.91 -14.60
N GLY A 82 5.90 -5.81 -15.33
CA GLY A 82 4.68 -5.50 -16.07
C GLY A 82 3.57 -4.85 -15.29
N VAL A 83 3.87 -4.34 -14.09
CA VAL A 83 2.88 -3.63 -13.27
C VAL A 83 2.82 -2.17 -13.67
N ALA A 84 1.63 -1.67 -13.95
CA ALA A 84 1.43 -0.24 -14.21
C ALA A 84 1.56 0.54 -12.90
N VAL A 85 2.43 1.54 -12.89
CA VAL A 85 2.66 2.38 -11.71
C VAL A 85 2.24 3.81 -12.03
N GLU A 86 1.36 4.37 -11.22
CA GLU A 86 0.91 5.74 -11.35
C GLU A 86 1.68 6.63 -10.39
N GLN A 87 2.15 7.77 -10.91
CA GLN A 87 2.80 8.81 -10.12
C GLN A 87 2.24 10.15 -10.53
N LYS A 88 2.06 11.04 -9.55
CA LYS A 88 1.62 12.42 -9.80
C LYS A 88 2.48 13.36 -8.97
N GLU A 89 2.95 14.45 -9.59
CA GLU A 89 3.76 15.45 -8.91
C GLU A 89 3.06 16.02 -7.67
N GLU A 90 1.74 16.20 -7.76
CA GLU A 90 0.97 16.75 -6.65
C GLU A 90 1.00 15.86 -5.40
N TRP A 91 1.21 14.55 -5.56
CA TRP A 91 1.33 13.64 -4.42
C TRP A 91 2.63 13.89 -3.65
N ASP A 92 3.66 14.38 -4.32
CA ASP A 92 4.98 14.64 -3.73
C ASP A 92 5.17 16.11 -3.39
N SER A 93 4.12 16.93 -3.49
CA SER A 93 4.21 18.39 -3.33
C SER A 93 4.52 18.84 -1.91
N MET A 94 4.35 17.95 -0.94
CA MET A 94 4.67 18.22 0.46
C MET A 94 5.82 17.31 0.90
N PRO A 95 7.08 17.77 0.72
CA PRO A 95 8.24 16.91 0.99
C PRO A 95 8.32 16.34 2.40
N GLU A 96 7.71 17.03 3.38
CA GLU A 96 7.68 16.55 4.77
C GLU A 96 6.91 15.24 4.92
N TYR A 97 6.04 14.89 4.00
CA TYR A 97 5.30 13.63 4.03
C TYR A 97 6.01 12.52 3.27
N GLY A 98 6.97 12.85 2.39
CA GLY A 98 7.68 11.87 1.58
C GLY A 98 7.16 11.79 0.15
N THR A 99 7.35 10.63 -0.47
CA THR A 99 6.96 10.41 -1.86
C THR A 99 5.98 9.24 -1.98
N PHE A 100 5.21 9.25 -3.06
CA PHE A 100 4.07 8.35 -3.24
C PHE A 100 4.02 7.80 -4.66
N ALA A 101 3.53 6.58 -4.78
CA ALA A 101 3.15 5.98 -6.05
C ALA A 101 1.90 5.15 -5.84
N ARG A 102 1.23 4.77 -6.90
CA ARG A 102 0.03 3.96 -6.82
C ARG A 102 0.07 2.81 -7.80
N VAL A 103 -0.35 1.65 -7.34
CA VAL A 103 -0.57 0.47 -8.18
C VAL A 103 -1.94 -0.11 -7.87
N GLN A 104 -2.36 -1.06 -8.69
CA GLN A 104 -3.56 -1.85 -8.41
C GLN A 104 -3.17 -3.32 -8.37
N ASP A 105 -3.79 -4.08 -7.47
CA ASP A 105 -3.60 -5.51 -7.47
C ASP A 105 -4.42 -6.15 -8.62
N PRO A 106 -4.28 -7.47 -8.88
CA PRO A 106 -4.98 -8.11 -9.99
C PRO A 106 -6.51 -8.02 -9.93
N GLU A 107 -7.07 -7.74 -8.77
CA GLU A 107 -8.52 -7.60 -8.60
C GLU A 107 -8.96 -6.13 -8.56
N GLY A 108 -8.06 -5.21 -8.92
CA GLY A 108 -8.37 -3.79 -9.03
C GLY A 108 -8.38 -3.02 -7.72
N ASN A 109 -7.84 -3.59 -6.65
CA ASN A 109 -7.76 -2.87 -5.38
C ASN A 109 -6.62 -1.84 -5.45
N PRO A 110 -6.89 -0.56 -5.15
CA PRO A 110 -5.85 0.46 -5.18
C PRO A 110 -4.90 0.30 -3.99
N ILE A 111 -3.62 0.48 -4.27
CA ILE A 111 -2.55 0.38 -3.27
C ILE A 111 -1.67 1.59 -3.42
N GLU A 112 -1.49 2.33 -2.33
CA GLU A 112 -0.54 3.42 -2.27
C GLU A 112 0.78 2.93 -1.71
N LEU A 113 1.87 3.28 -2.39
CA LEU A 113 3.23 2.99 -1.95
C LEU A 113 3.83 4.29 -1.45
N TRP A 114 4.30 4.31 -0.22
CA TRP A 114 4.73 5.52 0.46
C TRP A 114 6.12 5.37 1.02
N GLU A 115 7.03 6.21 0.56
CA GLU A 115 8.33 6.33 1.20
C GLU A 115 8.30 7.56 2.10
N PRO A 116 8.27 7.38 3.44
CA PRO A 116 8.27 8.52 4.35
C PRO A 116 9.48 9.42 4.16
N ALA A 117 9.32 10.71 4.44
CA ALA A 117 10.42 11.65 4.38
C ALA A 117 11.51 11.22 5.37
N LYS A 118 12.77 11.39 4.96
CA LYS A 118 13.92 11.14 5.84
C LYS A 118 14.01 12.25 6.88
N GLU A 119 14.33 11.86 8.09
CA GLU A 119 14.57 12.79 9.18
C GLU A 119 15.95 13.46 9.05
#